data_b51ac62d07c524460111fcea3c0a630b
#
_entry.id   b51ac62d07c524460111fcea3c0a630b
#
_cell.length_a   1.000
_cell.length_b   1.000
_cell.length_c   1.000
_cell.angle_alpha   90.00
_cell.angle_beta   90.00
_cell.angle_gamma   90.00
#
_symmetry.space_group_name_H-M   'P 1'
#
loop_
_entity.id
_entity.type
_entity.pdbx_description
1 polymer ?
#
loop_
_entity_poly.entity_id
_entity_poly.type
_entity_poly.pdbx_seq_one_letter_code
_entity_poly.pdbx_strand_id
1 'polypeptide(L)'
;MSDLPLRRLGRSGLSVPVVGLGCNNLGRTGTASETSEGARALVDAAIDAGVTFFDTADRYGARPGLSEELLGAALQGRRDDVLVATKFGLDMRGANGTDFAARGSRRYIVRAAEASLRRLGTDWIDLYQLHTPDPATPIDETLAALDDLVRAGKVRYVGHSNLKGWQVADAEHVARSMGSGVGTGTRFVSAQNEYSLLSRGVEHEVLPAAQAYGIGLLPYFPLANGLLTGKYSGGARPDGSRLVTAKRHLLETAPWETLDRFGTFCRERGVTETDVAFSWLLSRPEVSSVIAGATRPEQVRANAQAWTWTPTAEDLRELDEIFPV
;
A
#
# COMPACT_ATOMS: atom_id res chain seq x y z
N MET A 1 -0.93 -25.11 -0.69
CA MET A 1 -0.89 -23.63 -0.65
C MET A 1 0.14 -23.22 -1.69
N SER A 2 -0.19 -22.38 -2.65
CA SER A 2 0.82 -21.81 -3.55
C SER A 2 1.48 -20.68 -2.76
N ASP A 3 2.74 -20.89 -2.36
CA ASP A 3 3.51 -19.85 -1.71
C ASP A 3 3.76 -18.72 -2.71
N LEU A 4 3.23 -17.53 -2.42
CA LEU A 4 3.55 -16.34 -3.21
C LEU A 4 5.06 -16.05 -3.12
N PRO A 5 5.71 -15.67 -4.23
CA PRO A 5 7.10 -15.25 -4.19
C PRO A 5 7.30 -14.10 -3.19
N LEU A 6 8.42 -14.15 -2.48
CA LEU A 6 8.83 -13.11 -1.56
C LEU A 6 9.84 -12.17 -2.23
N ARG A 7 9.72 -10.87 -1.96
CA ARG A 7 10.71 -9.85 -2.31
C ARG A 7 11.15 -9.09 -1.07
N ARG A 8 12.41 -8.71 -1.03
CA ARG A 8 12.90 -7.81 0.02
C ARG A 8 12.24 -6.44 -0.10
N LEU A 9 11.87 -5.87 1.02
CA LEU A 9 11.41 -4.49 1.09
C LEU A 9 12.62 -3.55 1.07
N GLY A 10 13.00 -3.13 -0.12
CA GLY A 10 14.24 -2.39 -0.35
C GLY A 10 15.48 -3.16 0.09
N ARG A 11 16.43 -2.47 0.71
CA ARG A 11 17.66 -3.07 1.29
C ARG A 11 17.50 -3.50 2.75
N SER A 12 16.26 -3.71 3.21
CA SER A 12 16.00 -4.18 4.58
C SER A 12 16.07 -5.71 4.68
N GLY A 13 16.03 -6.23 5.91
CA GLY A 13 15.85 -7.67 6.17
C GLY A 13 14.41 -8.13 6.07
N LEU A 14 13.44 -7.22 5.85
CA LEU A 14 12.03 -7.56 5.72
C LEU A 14 11.74 -8.09 4.32
N SER A 15 11.20 -9.30 4.23
CA SER A 15 10.68 -9.87 2.98
C SER A 15 9.16 -9.88 3.02
N VAL A 16 8.54 -9.48 1.92
CA VAL A 16 7.07 -9.39 1.78
C VAL A 16 6.61 -10.20 0.56
N PRO A 17 5.40 -10.79 0.57
CA PRO A 17 4.82 -11.39 -0.62
C PRO A 17 4.68 -10.34 -1.73
N VAL A 18 4.84 -10.76 -3.00
CA VAL A 18 4.71 -9.84 -4.16
C VAL A 18 3.33 -9.21 -4.30
N VAL A 19 2.32 -9.75 -3.62
CA VAL A 19 0.96 -9.18 -3.50
C VAL A 19 0.61 -9.03 -2.02
N GLY A 20 0.21 -7.83 -1.61
CA GLY A 20 -0.30 -7.51 -0.28
C GLY A 20 -1.78 -7.13 -0.30
N LEU A 21 -2.50 -7.36 0.80
CA LEU A 21 -3.89 -6.92 0.95
C LEU A 21 -3.96 -5.49 1.49
N GLY A 22 -4.49 -4.57 0.67
CA GLY A 22 -4.86 -3.22 1.10
C GLY A 22 -6.17 -3.23 1.89
N CYS A 23 -6.10 -2.91 3.16
CA CYS A 23 -7.21 -3.00 4.13
C CYS A 23 -8.09 -1.75 4.19
N ASN A 24 -7.97 -0.81 3.24
CA ASN A 24 -8.81 0.39 3.22
C ASN A 24 -10.31 0.12 2.98
N ASN A 25 -10.66 -1.11 2.61
CA ASN A 25 -12.03 -1.55 2.45
C ASN A 25 -12.60 -2.24 3.71
N LEU A 26 -11.77 -2.62 4.70
CA LEU A 26 -12.25 -3.18 5.96
C LEU A 26 -13.05 -2.11 6.73
N GLY A 27 -14.28 -2.44 7.07
CA GLY A 27 -15.22 -1.50 7.70
C GLY A 27 -15.76 -0.43 6.75
N ARG A 28 -15.68 -0.63 5.43
CA ARG A 28 -16.24 0.30 4.45
C ARG A 28 -17.73 0.06 4.26
N THR A 29 -18.53 1.10 4.51
CA THR A 29 -19.99 1.06 4.38
C THR A 29 -20.44 0.61 3.00
N GLY A 30 -21.43 -0.26 2.96
CA GLY A 30 -22.04 -0.81 1.74
C GLY A 30 -21.21 -1.89 1.05
N THR A 31 -20.22 -2.48 1.72
CA THR A 31 -19.44 -3.60 1.21
C THR A 31 -19.57 -4.83 2.11
N ALA A 32 -19.26 -6.02 1.61
CA ALA A 32 -19.25 -7.23 2.41
C ALA A 32 -18.26 -7.16 3.58
N SER A 33 -17.18 -6.38 3.44
CA SER A 33 -16.15 -6.18 4.46
C SER A 33 -16.49 -5.09 5.49
N GLU A 34 -17.70 -4.55 5.49
CA GLU A 34 -18.19 -3.59 6.49
C GLU A 34 -18.27 -4.21 7.90
N THR A 35 -18.66 -5.49 7.96
CA THR A 35 -18.85 -6.22 9.21
C THR A 35 -17.58 -6.96 9.65
N SER A 36 -17.50 -7.32 10.92
CA SER A 36 -16.40 -8.14 11.45
C SER A 36 -16.32 -9.51 10.78
N GLU A 37 -17.46 -10.12 10.45
CA GLU A 37 -17.52 -11.40 9.75
C GLU A 37 -16.99 -11.29 8.33
N GLY A 38 -17.42 -10.28 7.58
CA GLY A 38 -16.95 -10.05 6.22
C GLY A 38 -15.46 -9.65 6.17
N ALA A 39 -14.99 -8.85 7.12
CA ALA A 39 -13.58 -8.52 7.26
C ALA A 39 -12.74 -9.76 7.55
N ARG A 40 -13.21 -10.64 8.46
CA ARG A 40 -12.56 -11.91 8.77
C ARG A 40 -12.49 -12.82 7.55
N ALA A 41 -13.58 -12.96 6.80
CA ALA A 41 -13.61 -13.77 5.58
C ALA A 41 -12.59 -13.29 4.52
N LEU A 42 -12.36 -11.96 4.43
CA LEU A 42 -11.32 -11.41 3.54
C LEU A 42 -9.90 -11.75 4.03
N VAL A 43 -9.65 -11.62 5.34
CA VAL A 43 -8.35 -11.93 5.94
C VAL A 43 -8.05 -13.42 5.83
N ASP A 44 -9.04 -14.29 6.09
CA ASP A 44 -8.91 -15.74 5.95
C ASP A 44 -8.55 -16.11 4.50
N ALA A 45 -9.30 -15.57 3.53
CA ALA A 45 -9.02 -15.81 2.11
C ALA A 45 -7.65 -15.31 1.67
N ALA A 46 -7.14 -14.22 2.29
CA ALA A 46 -5.80 -13.72 2.01
C ALA A 46 -4.73 -14.70 2.50
N ILE A 47 -4.82 -15.13 3.76
CA ILE A 47 -3.88 -16.10 4.35
C ILE A 47 -3.90 -17.42 3.58
N ASP A 48 -5.09 -17.95 3.26
CA ASP A 48 -5.27 -19.17 2.48
C ASP A 48 -4.64 -19.08 1.07
N ALA A 49 -4.62 -17.88 0.49
CA ALA A 49 -4.00 -17.61 -0.80
C ALA A 49 -2.50 -17.24 -0.72
N GLY A 50 -1.88 -17.28 0.47
CA GLY A 50 -0.48 -16.92 0.69
C GLY A 50 -0.21 -15.42 0.80
N VAL A 51 -1.26 -14.57 0.81
CA VAL A 51 -1.15 -13.13 1.02
C VAL A 51 -1.04 -12.86 2.52
N THR A 52 0.18 -12.80 3.02
CA THR A 52 0.49 -12.61 4.45
C THR A 52 0.93 -11.19 4.80
N PHE A 53 0.89 -10.24 3.85
CA PHE A 53 1.19 -8.84 4.07
C PHE A 53 -0.09 -8.00 4.02
N PHE A 54 -0.45 -7.39 5.15
CA PHE A 54 -1.66 -6.58 5.36
C PHE A 54 -1.29 -5.11 5.54
N ASP A 55 -1.78 -4.25 4.65
CA ASP A 55 -1.54 -2.80 4.70
C ASP A 55 -2.81 -2.05 5.12
N THR A 56 -2.86 -1.56 6.35
CA THR A 56 -3.94 -0.73 6.90
C THR A 56 -3.47 0.70 7.18
N ALA A 57 -4.28 1.48 7.87
CA ALA A 57 -3.93 2.80 8.43
C ALA A 57 -4.89 3.15 9.57
N ASP A 58 -4.44 3.99 10.49
CA ASP A 58 -5.25 4.52 11.58
C ASP A 58 -6.51 5.25 11.08
N ARG A 59 -6.47 5.82 9.86
CA ARG A 59 -7.57 6.59 9.25
C ARG A 59 -8.63 5.74 8.54
N TYR A 60 -8.36 4.45 8.24
CA TYR A 60 -9.24 3.63 7.40
C TYR A 60 -10.49 3.11 8.12
N GLY A 61 -11.55 2.85 7.31
CA GLY A 61 -12.87 2.41 7.74
C GLY A 61 -13.92 3.52 7.70
N ALA A 62 -15.16 3.19 8.02
CA ALA A 62 -16.28 4.14 8.11
C ALA A 62 -16.05 5.21 9.22
N ARG A 63 -15.29 4.86 10.24
CA ARG A 63 -14.72 5.76 11.24
C ARG A 63 -13.22 5.54 11.39
N PRO A 64 -12.46 6.54 11.86
CA PRO A 64 -11.04 6.37 12.14
C PRO A 64 -10.78 5.17 13.06
N GLY A 65 -9.82 4.34 12.72
CA GLY A 65 -9.40 3.17 13.50
C GLY A 65 -10.16 1.87 13.23
N LEU A 66 -11.32 1.92 12.56
CA LEU A 66 -12.16 0.74 12.39
C LEU A 66 -11.44 -0.38 11.59
N SER A 67 -10.69 -0.03 10.56
CA SER A 67 -9.95 -1.03 9.77
C SER A 67 -8.89 -1.75 10.60
N GLU A 68 -8.19 -1.05 11.50
CA GLU A 68 -7.22 -1.66 12.42
C GLU A 68 -7.90 -2.59 13.43
N GLU A 69 -9.06 -2.19 13.99
CA GLU A 69 -9.84 -3.02 14.92
C GLU A 69 -10.32 -4.32 14.26
N LEU A 70 -10.86 -4.22 13.04
CA LEU A 70 -11.35 -5.38 12.29
C LEU A 70 -10.20 -6.31 11.89
N LEU A 71 -9.07 -5.75 11.47
CA LEU A 71 -7.89 -6.53 11.12
C LEU A 71 -7.32 -7.22 12.37
N GLY A 72 -7.16 -6.51 13.48
CA GLY A 72 -6.68 -7.07 14.74
C GLY A 72 -7.54 -8.23 15.25
N ALA A 73 -8.86 -8.06 15.21
CA ALA A 73 -9.81 -9.12 15.57
C ALA A 73 -9.73 -10.35 14.64
N ALA A 74 -9.51 -10.12 13.33
CA ALA A 74 -9.37 -11.20 12.36
C ALA A 74 -8.02 -11.95 12.50
N LEU A 75 -6.98 -11.28 12.98
CA LEU A 75 -5.63 -11.84 13.17
C LEU A 75 -5.40 -12.46 14.55
N GLN A 76 -6.39 -12.46 15.43
CA GLN A 76 -6.26 -13.03 16.77
C GLN A 76 -5.84 -14.51 16.71
N GLY A 77 -4.74 -14.85 17.41
CA GLY A 77 -4.16 -16.20 17.45
C GLY A 77 -3.24 -16.56 16.27
N ARG A 78 -3.02 -15.65 15.31
CA ARG A 78 -2.15 -15.86 14.14
C ARG A 78 -1.33 -14.62 13.75
N ARG A 79 -1.14 -13.70 14.70
CA ARG A 79 -0.39 -12.45 14.49
C ARG A 79 1.05 -12.68 14.06
N ASP A 80 1.68 -13.75 14.54
CA ASP A 80 3.07 -14.12 14.25
C ASP A 80 3.27 -14.64 12.81
N ASP A 81 2.21 -15.10 12.16
CA ASP A 81 2.26 -15.70 10.83
C ASP A 81 2.16 -14.66 9.71
N VAL A 82 1.96 -13.38 10.05
CA VAL A 82 1.68 -12.31 9.10
C VAL A 82 2.47 -11.05 9.37
N LEU A 83 2.58 -10.20 8.34
CA LEU A 83 3.17 -8.89 8.41
C LEU A 83 2.07 -7.82 8.37
N VAL A 84 2.06 -6.92 9.35
CA VAL A 84 1.09 -5.83 9.44
C VAL A 84 1.79 -4.49 9.26
N ALA A 85 1.41 -3.78 8.19
CA ALA A 85 1.73 -2.39 7.99
C ALA A 85 0.56 -1.52 8.41
N THR A 86 0.82 -0.45 9.16
CA THR A 86 -0.15 0.63 9.40
C THR A 86 0.49 1.99 9.25
N LYS A 87 -0.34 3.05 9.28
CA LYS A 87 0.10 4.41 8.97
C LYS A 87 -0.46 5.40 9.98
N PHE A 88 0.25 6.54 10.11
CA PHE A 88 -0.16 7.70 10.90
C PHE A 88 0.04 8.99 10.07
N GLY A 89 -0.50 10.10 10.56
CA GLY A 89 -0.23 11.43 9.99
C GLY A 89 -1.43 12.06 9.28
N LEU A 90 -2.51 11.31 9.02
CA LEU A 90 -3.77 11.89 8.57
C LEU A 90 -4.64 12.37 9.75
N ASP A 91 -5.64 13.21 9.43
CA ASP A 91 -6.57 13.70 10.44
C ASP A 91 -7.46 12.58 10.98
N MET A 92 -7.24 12.24 12.24
CA MET A 92 -8.00 11.23 12.97
C MET A 92 -9.26 11.76 13.65
N ARG A 93 -9.62 13.02 13.43
CA ARG A 93 -10.79 13.68 14.05
C ARG A 93 -10.80 13.47 15.59
N GLY A 94 -9.62 13.54 16.20
CA GLY A 94 -9.43 13.37 17.64
C GLY A 94 -9.35 11.92 18.15
N ALA A 95 -9.50 10.88 17.30
CA ALA A 95 -9.46 9.48 17.74
C ALA A 95 -8.10 9.05 18.32
N ASN A 96 -6.99 9.68 17.90
CA ASN A 96 -5.67 9.51 18.52
C ASN A 96 -5.38 10.62 19.55
N GLY A 97 -6.37 11.42 19.94
CA GLY A 97 -6.24 12.61 20.78
C GLY A 97 -5.84 13.85 20.00
N THR A 98 -5.65 14.99 20.70
CA THR A 98 -5.31 16.28 20.09
C THR A 98 -3.96 16.22 19.37
N ASP A 99 -3.94 16.64 18.10
CA ASP A 99 -2.74 16.61 17.23
C ASP A 99 -1.98 17.95 17.19
N PHE A 100 -2.60 19.02 17.65
CA PHE A 100 -2.07 20.40 17.60
C PHE A 100 -1.58 20.80 16.19
N ALA A 101 -2.24 20.28 15.16
CA ALA A 101 -1.91 20.46 13.75
C ALA A 101 -0.47 20.02 13.35
N ALA A 102 0.17 19.15 14.15
CA ALA A 102 1.52 18.63 13.91
C ALA A 102 1.52 17.09 14.06
N ARG A 103 1.09 16.41 13.00
CA ARG A 103 0.90 14.95 13.01
C ARG A 103 2.17 14.16 12.76
N GLY A 104 3.25 14.81 12.35
CA GLY A 104 4.61 14.28 12.30
C GLY A 104 5.40 14.49 13.59
N SER A 105 4.84 15.22 14.58
CA SER A 105 5.54 15.52 15.83
C SER A 105 5.73 14.28 16.71
N ARG A 106 6.83 14.26 17.47
CA ARG A 106 7.16 13.20 18.44
C ARG A 106 5.97 12.86 19.33
N ARG A 107 5.30 13.89 19.88
CA ARG A 107 4.16 13.70 20.76
C ARG A 107 3.02 12.95 20.07
N TYR A 108 2.70 13.32 18.85
CA TYR A 108 1.61 12.70 18.10
C TYR A 108 1.95 11.30 17.64
N ILE A 109 3.14 11.08 17.10
CA ILE A 109 3.61 9.77 16.61
C ILE A 109 3.51 8.69 17.69
N VAL A 110 4.03 8.97 18.90
CA VAL A 110 3.97 8.02 20.02
C VAL A 110 2.52 7.68 20.38
N ARG A 111 1.65 8.68 20.47
CA ARG A 111 0.22 8.45 20.78
C ARG A 111 -0.50 7.68 19.68
N ALA A 112 -0.22 7.99 18.43
CA ALA A 112 -0.81 7.31 17.28
C ALA A 112 -0.37 5.84 17.23
N ALA A 113 0.91 5.55 17.47
CA ALA A 113 1.43 4.19 17.54
C ALA A 113 0.77 3.37 18.66
N GLU A 114 0.68 3.93 19.88
CA GLU A 114 -0.01 3.29 21.00
C GLU A 114 -1.49 3.02 20.71
N ALA A 115 -2.15 3.95 20.02
CA ALA A 115 -3.54 3.78 19.63
C ALA A 115 -3.71 2.67 18.58
N SER A 116 -2.81 2.61 17.59
CA SER A 116 -2.79 1.56 16.57
C SER A 116 -2.52 0.19 17.17
N LEU A 117 -1.54 0.06 18.07
CA LEU A 117 -1.24 -1.18 18.79
C LEU A 117 -2.45 -1.70 19.55
N ARG A 118 -3.17 -0.81 20.28
CA ARG A 118 -4.41 -1.19 21.00
C ARG A 118 -5.51 -1.66 20.06
N ARG A 119 -5.72 -0.97 18.91
CA ARG A 119 -6.75 -1.35 17.93
C ARG A 119 -6.43 -2.66 17.24
N LEU A 120 -5.16 -2.86 16.91
CA LEU A 120 -4.67 -4.10 16.30
C LEU A 120 -4.58 -5.27 17.31
N GLY A 121 -4.61 -5.00 18.62
CA GLY A 121 -4.48 -6.03 19.66
C GLY A 121 -3.12 -6.74 19.62
N THR A 122 -2.04 -6.00 19.40
CA THR A 122 -0.68 -6.52 19.26
C THR A 122 0.33 -5.59 19.95
N ASP A 123 1.48 -6.14 20.32
CA ASP A 123 2.56 -5.39 20.96
C ASP A 123 3.54 -4.76 19.97
N TRP A 124 3.46 -5.13 18.67
CA TRP A 124 4.36 -4.59 17.65
C TRP A 124 3.66 -4.37 16.29
N ILE A 125 4.21 -3.45 15.51
CA ILE A 125 3.87 -3.16 14.12
C ILE A 125 5.09 -3.56 13.26
N ASP A 126 4.89 -4.34 12.19
CA ASP A 126 6.00 -4.75 11.33
C ASP A 126 6.50 -3.60 10.47
N LEU A 127 5.60 -2.78 9.90
CA LEU A 127 5.95 -1.60 9.11
C LEU A 127 5.07 -0.42 9.51
N TYR A 128 5.66 0.64 10.10
CA TYR A 128 4.93 1.84 10.49
C TYR A 128 5.27 2.99 9.55
N GLN A 129 4.25 3.58 8.93
CA GLN A 129 4.46 4.49 7.80
C GLN A 129 3.91 5.90 8.08
N LEU A 130 4.70 6.93 7.77
CA LEU A 130 4.20 8.30 7.64
C LEU A 130 3.28 8.36 6.42
N HIS A 131 1.98 8.58 6.63
CA HIS A 131 0.94 8.49 5.58
C HIS A 131 1.03 9.60 4.55
N THR A 132 1.44 10.78 4.98
CA THR A 132 1.61 11.98 4.14
C THR A 132 2.66 12.89 4.77
N PRO A 133 3.36 13.71 3.96
CA PRO A 133 4.24 14.74 4.50
C PRO A 133 3.51 15.64 5.52
N ASP A 134 4.17 15.94 6.63
CA ASP A 134 3.67 16.94 7.59
C ASP A 134 4.52 18.22 7.49
N PRO A 135 4.00 19.30 6.89
CA PRO A 135 4.76 20.54 6.75
C PRO A 135 4.98 21.30 8.06
N ALA A 136 4.27 20.89 9.13
CA ALA A 136 4.37 21.53 10.44
C ALA A 136 5.51 20.94 11.30
N THR A 137 6.06 19.78 10.90
CA THR A 137 7.09 19.09 11.67
C THR A 137 8.33 18.84 10.82
N PRO A 138 9.54 19.25 11.29
CA PRO A 138 10.79 18.90 10.64
C PRO A 138 10.99 17.38 10.57
N ILE A 139 11.57 16.88 9.48
CA ILE A 139 11.71 15.44 9.23
C ILE A 139 12.63 14.75 10.26
N ASP A 140 13.60 15.45 10.81
CA ASP A 140 14.50 14.96 11.86
C ASP A 140 13.75 14.63 13.16
N GLU A 141 12.76 15.46 13.57
CA GLU A 141 11.90 15.16 14.71
C GLU A 141 11.06 13.91 14.46
N THR A 142 10.47 13.80 13.26
CA THR A 142 9.68 12.62 12.84
C THR A 142 10.52 11.35 12.89
N LEU A 143 11.72 11.37 12.30
CA LEU A 143 12.64 10.22 12.27
C LEU A 143 13.12 9.84 13.68
N ALA A 144 13.44 10.84 14.52
CA ALA A 144 13.84 10.59 15.90
C ALA A 144 12.73 9.94 16.72
N ALA A 145 11.47 10.34 16.53
CA ALA A 145 10.33 9.72 17.19
C ALA A 145 10.10 8.27 16.73
N LEU A 146 10.29 8.01 15.44
CA LEU A 146 10.20 6.67 14.88
C LEU A 146 11.34 5.77 15.37
N ASP A 147 12.56 6.30 15.50
CA ASP A 147 13.71 5.59 16.07
C ASP A 147 13.45 5.16 17.53
N ASP A 148 12.84 6.02 18.35
CA ASP A 148 12.43 5.65 19.70
C ASP A 148 11.45 4.48 19.73
N LEU A 149 10.47 4.45 18.82
CA LEU A 149 9.52 3.34 18.71
C LEU A 149 10.18 2.04 18.27
N VAL A 150 11.17 2.12 17.36
CA VAL A 150 11.96 0.97 16.94
C VAL A 150 12.79 0.44 18.09
N ARG A 151 13.51 1.30 18.82
CA ARG A 151 14.30 0.93 20.02
C ARG A 151 13.43 0.34 21.13
N ALA A 152 12.21 0.83 21.29
CA ALA A 152 11.24 0.29 22.24
C ALA A 152 10.65 -1.06 21.81
N GLY A 153 10.96 -1.55 20.60
CA GLY A 153 10.46 -2.80 20.05
C GLY A 153 9.00 -2.76 19.59
N LYS A 154 8.36 -1.58 19.61
CA LYS A 154 6.96 -1.38 19.18
C LYS A 154 6.79 -1.33 17.66
N VAL A 155 7.85 -1.00 16.95
CA VAL A 155 7.91 -0.93 15.50
C VAL A 155 9.13 -1.71 15.03
N ARG A 156 9.00 -2.53 13.99
CA ARG A 156 10.13 -3.28 13.41
C ARG A 156 10.83 -2.50 12.31
N TYR A 157 10.05 -1.94 11.39
CA TYR A 157 10.54 -1.17 10.24
C TYR A 157 9.69 0.08 10.06
N VAL A 158 10.27 1.12 9.47
CA VAL A 158 9.56 2.37 9.18
C VAL A 158 9.54 2.66 7.68
N GLY A 159 8.47 3.29 7.23
CA GLY A 159 8.26 3.66 5.84
C GLY A 159 7.56 5.00 5.71
N HIS A 160 7.36 5.42 4.49
CA HIS A 160 6.59 6.61 4.19
C HIS A 160 5.61 6.38 3.05
N SER A 161 4.65 7.27 2.93
CA SER A 161 3.70 7.34 1.81
C SER A 161 3.60 8.77 1.31
N ASN A 162 3.44 8.94 -0.01
CA ASN A 162 3.22 10.24 -0.65
C ASN A 162 4.34 11.28 -0.50
N LEU A 163 5.55 10.91 -0.09
CA LEU A 163 6.70 11.78 -0.19
C LEU A 163 7.12 11.93 -1.66
N LYS A 164 7.58 13.15 -2.01
CA LYS A 164 8.24 13.44 -3.29
C LYS A 164 9.68 12.95 -3.25
N GLY A 165 10.33 12.79 -4.41
CA GLY A 165 11.71 12.32 -4.50
C GLY A 165 12.71 13.13 -3.68
N TRP A 166 12.59 14.47 -3.68
CA TRP A 166 13.45 15.33 -2.87
C TRP A 166 13.24 15.16 -1.35
N GLN A 167 11.99 14.88 -0.92
CA GLN A 167 11.68 14.61 0.51
C GLN A 167 12.26 13.27 0.95
N VAL A 168 12.25 12.28 0.04
CA VAL A 168 12.91 10.98 0.28
C VAL A 168 14.42 11.17 0.46
N ALA A 169 15.05 11.99 -0.39
CA ALA A 169 16.48 12.28 -0.30
C ALA A 169 16.83 13.03 0.99
N ASP A 170 16.00 14.02 1.36
CA ASP A 170 16.18 14.79 2.61
C ASP A 170 16.07 13.87 3.85
N ALA A 171 15.02 13.04 3.92
CA ALA A 171 14.84 12.09 5.01
C ALA A 171 16.01 11.09 5.12
N GLU A 172 16.53 10.60 4.00
CA GLU A 172 17.68 9.69 3.99
C GLU A 172 18.96 10.39 4.46
N HIS A 173 19.18 11.64 4.03
CA HIS A 173 20.32 12.45 4.48
C HIS A 173 20.27 12.69 5.98
N VAL A 174 19.12 13.08 6.50
CA VAL A 174 18.90 13.27 7.94
C VAL A 174 19.10 11.97 8.70
N ALA A 175 18.51 10.87 8.27
CA ALA A 175 18.66 9.57 8.93
C ALA A 175 20.12 9.12 9.04
N ARG A 176 20.94 9.36 8.02
CA ARG A 176 22.38 9.09 8.04
C ARG A 176 23.15 9.94 9.05
N SER A 177 22.71 11.19 9.26
CA SER A 177 23.37 12.11 10.20
C SER A 177 22.98 11.85 11.66
N MET A 178 21.82 11.25 11.92
CA MET A 178 21.31 10.97 13.27
C MET A 178 22.04 9.82 13.99
N GLY A 179 22.74 8.96 13.26
CA GLY A 179 23.44 7.82 13.84
C GLY A 179 24.85 8.19 14.33
N SER A 180 25.25 7.70 15.50
CA SER A 180 26.64 7.83 16.02
C SER A 180 27.65 6.94 15.28
N GLY A 181 27.24 6.20 14.26
CA GLY A 181 28.06 5.35 13.39
C GLY A 181 27.41 5.17 12.01
N VAL A 182 28.17 4.68 11.04
CA VAL A 182 27.67 4.46 9.67
C VAL A 182 26.48 3.52 9.70
N GLY A 183 25.29 4.04 9.34
CA GLY A 183 24.07 3.25 9.17
C GLY A 183 23.32 2.90 10.44
N THR A 184 23.51 3.60 11.57
CA THR A 184 22.85 3.28 12.86
C THR A 184 21.52 3.99 13.11
N GLY A 185 21.13 4.99 12.31
CA GLY A 185 19.84 5.68 12.43
C GLY A 185 18.70 4.90 11.75
N THR A 186 17.50 4.99 12.30
CA THR A 186 16.30 4.45 11.68
C THR A 186 16.00 5.18 10.35
N ARG A 187 15.86 4.42 9.26
CA ARG A 187 15.64 4.93 7.90
C ARG A 187 14.37 4.35 7.32
N PHE A 188 13.74 5.09 6.43
CA PHE A 188 12.64 4.55 5.65
C PHE A 188 13.10 3.38 4.76
N VAL A 189 12.45 2.23 4.89
CA VAL A 189 12.71 1.05 4.06
C VAL A 189 11.72 0.91 2.92
N SER A 190 10.59 1.63 3.00
CA SER A 190 9.54 1.60 1.98
C SER A 190 9.02 2.99 1.63
N ALA A 191 8.63 3.14 0.37
CA ALA A 191 7.84 4.23 -0.18
C ALA A 191 6.50 3.67 -0.69
N GLN A 192 5.38 4.23 -0.23
CA GLN A 192 4.05 3.84 -0.69
C GLN A 192 3.41 5.01 -1.44
N ASN A 193 3.32 4.91 -2.76
CA ASN A 193 2.81 5.96 -3.64
C ASN A 193 1.79 5.39 -4.63
N GLU A 194 0.93 6.25 -5.19
CA GLU A 194 0.06 5.85 -6.28
C GLU A 194 0.90 5.47 -7.49
N TYR A 195 0.75 4.23 -7.96
CA TYR A 195 1.46 3.74 -9.12
C TYR A 195 0.66 2.67 -9.84
N SER A 196 0.40 2.91 -11.11
CA SER A 196 -0.30 2.01 -12.03
C SER A 196 0.01 2.42 -13.47
N LEU A 197 -0.41 1.64 -14.43
CA LEU A 197 -0.33 2.01 -15.85
C LEU A 197 -0.95 3.39 -16.16
N LEU A 198 -2.02 3.78 -15.44
CA LEU A 198 -2.68 5.08 -15.58
C LEU A 198 -2.09 6.20 -14.69
N SER A 199 -1.23 5.88 -13.74
CA SER A 199 -0.63 6.86 -12.82
C SER A 199 0.86 6.57 -12.68
N ARG A 200 1.68 7.17 -13.52
CA ARG A 200 3.12 6.91 -13.67
C ARG A 200 4.01 8.01 -13.10
N GLY A 201 3.43 9.02 -12.46
CA GLY A 201 4.17 10.19 -11.95
C GLY A 201 5.32 9.87 -10.98
N VAL A 202 5.29 8.71 -10.29
CA VAL A 202 6.39 8.27 -9.43
C VAL A 202 7.69 8.00 -10.19
N GLU A 203 7.62 7.73 -11.50
CA GLU A 203 8.78 7.43 -12.35
C GLU A 203 9.71 8.64 -12.53
N HIS A 204 9.20 9.87 -12.34
CA HIS A 204 10.01 11.08 -12.49
C HIS A 204 10.99 11.32 -11.32
N GLU A 205 10.57 11.09 -10.08
CA GLU A 205 11.36 11.43 -8.89
C GLU A 205 11.45 10.30 -7.86
N VAL A 206 10.30 9.70 -7.51
CA VAL A 206 10.23 8.77 -6.38
C VAL A 206 10.92 7.46 -6.72
N LEU A 207 10.72 6.93 -7.91
CA LEU A 207 11.35 5.68 -8.35
C LEU A 207 12.88 5.81 -8.44
N PRO A 208 13.46 6.87 -9.08
CA PRO A 208 14.89 7.12 -9.02
C PRO A 208 15.46 7.28 -7.60
N ALA A 209 14.73 7.98 -6.72
CA ALA A 209 15.14 8.12 -5.32
C ALA A 209 15.10 6.77 -4.57
N ALA A 210 14.04 5.97 -4.77
CA ALA A 210 13.93 4.65 -4.18
C ALA A 210 15.08 3.74 -4.63
N GLN A 211 15.44 3.77 -5.91
CA GLN A 211 16.58 3.04 -6.46
C GLN A 211 17.91 3.50 -5.82
N ALA A 212 18.17 4.81 -5.79
CA ALA A 212 19.41 5.38 -5.26
C ALA A 212 19.62 5.02 -3.77
N TYR A 213 18.55 5.03 -2.98
CA TYR A 213 18.61 4.80 -1.54
C TYR A 213 18.26 3.38 -1.11
N GLY A 214 17.85 2.52 -2.05
CA GLY A 214 17.49 1.12 -1.79
C GLY A 214 16.23 0.98 -0.96
N ILE A 215 15.23 1.79 -1.27
CA ILE A 215 13.89 1.80 -0.67
C ILE A 215 12.96 0.96 -1.54
N GLY A 216 12.14 0.09 -0.94
CA GLY A 216 11.16 -0.73 -1.65
C GLY A 216 9.89 0.05 -1.94
N LEU A 217 9.37 -0.04 -3.17
CA LEU A 217 8.12 0.60 -3.55
C LEU A 217 6.94 -0.33 -3.28
N LEU A 218 5.89 0.24 -2.69
CA LEU A 218 4.60 -0.40 -2.40
C LEU A 218 3.49 0.35 -3.16
N PRO A 219 3.23 0.05 -4.44
CA PRO A 219 2.18 0.71 -5.21
C PRO A 219 0.80 0.56 -4.56
N TYR A 220 0.09 1.68 -4.35
CA TYR A 220 -1.33 1.65 -4.03
C TYR A 220 -2.16 2.05 -5.27
N PHE A 221 -3.43 1.64 -5.33
CA PHE A 221 -4.32 1.71 -6.49
C PHE A 221 -3.72 1.11 -7.77
N PRO A 222 -3.12 -0.09 -7.70
CA PRO A 222 -2.47 -0.73 -8.84
C PRO A 222 -3.41 -0.96 -10.03
N LEU A 223 -4.70 -1.04 -9.76
CA LEU A 223 -5.78 -1.20 -10.75
C LEU A 223 -6.53 0.11 -11.04
N ALA A 224 -5.96 1.28 -10.68
CA ALA A 224 -6.58 2.59 -10.90
C ALA A 224 -8.05 2.65 -10.47
N ASN A 225 -8.34 2.24 -9.22
CA ASN A 225 -9.70 2.12 -8.66
C ASN A 225 -10.60 1.10 -9.41
N GLY A 226 -10.02 0.24 -10.22
CA GLY A 226 -10.70 -0.80 -11.01
C GLY A 226 -10.84 -0.50 -12.50
N LEU A 227 -10.33 0.62 -13.00
CA LEU A 227 -10.30 0.91 -14.44
C LEU A 227 -9.48 -0.11 -15.23
N LEU A 228 -8.38 -0.60 -14.64
CA LEU A 228 -7.48 -1.59 -15.24
C LEU A 228 -7.92 -3.05 -14.95
N THR A 229 -9.21 -3.33 -14.84
CA THR A 229 -9.73 -4.71 -14.61
C THR A 229 -10.59 -5.23 -15.76
N GLY A 230 -10.74 -4.46 -16.83
CA GLY A 230 -11.63 -4.79 -17.95
C GLY A 230 -13.15 -4.73 -17.66
N LYS A 231 -13.57 -4.68 -16.39
CA LYS A 231 -14.99 -4.76 -16.00
C LYS A 231 -15.86 -3.57 -16.46
N TYR A 232 -15.25 -2.49 -16.94
CA TYR A 232 -15.95 -1.31 -17.47
C TYR A 232 -15.89 -1.24 -19.00
N SER A 233 -15.29 -2.21 -19.67
CA SER A 233 -15.16 -2.27 -21.12
C SER A 233 -16.53 -2.23 -21.80
N GLY A 234 -16.62 -1.64 -23.00
CA GLY A 234 -17.87 -1.51 -23.73
C GLY A 234 -18.93 -0.66 -23.03
N GLY A 235 -18.56 0.21 -22.09
CA GLY A 235 -19.51 1.05 -21.36
C GLY A 235 -20.20 0.37 -20.18
N ALA A 236 -19.79 -0.83 -19.79
CA ALA A 236 -20.38 -1.55 -18.65
C ALA A 236 -20.28 -0.74 -17.34
N ARG A 237 -21.31 -0.86 -16.50
CA ARG A 237 -21.42 -0.18 -15.21
C ARG A 237 -21.87 -1.20 -14.16
N PRO A 238 -20.94 -2.13 -13.72
CA PRO A 238 -21.34 -3.18 -12.78
C PRO A 238 -21.87 -2.60 -11.47
N ASP A 239 -23.04 -3.09 -11.03
CA ASP A 239 -23.67 -2.65 -9.80
C ASP A 239 -22.77 -2.88 -8.58
N GLY A 240 -22.79 -1.94 -7.63
CA GLY A 240 -22.00 -2.00 -6.40
C GLY A 240 -20.49 -1.77 -6.61
N SER A 241 -20.04 -1.55 -7.85
CA SER A 241 -18.63 -1.26 -8.10
C SER A 241 -18.23 0.12 -7.56
N ARG A 242 -16.96 0.24 -7.11
CA ARG A 242 -16.45 1.47 -6.45
C ARG A 242 -16.63 2.73 -7.30
N LEU A 243 -16.39 2.64 -8.60
CA LEU A 243 -16.51 3.80 -9.49
C LEU A 243 -17.95 4.22 -9.69
N VAL A 244 -18.89 3.26 -9.76
CA VAL A 244 -20.31 3.57 -9.92
C VAL A 244 -20.89 4.20 -8.65
N THR A 245 -20.49 3.71 -7.47
CA THR A 245 -21.08 4.13 -6.18
C THR A 245 -20.40 5.33 -5.54
N ALA A 246 -19.07 5.43 -5.60
CA ALA A 246 -18.32 6.39 -4.79
C ALA A 246 -17.37 7.32 -5.57
N LYS A 247 -17.02 6.98 -6.82
CA LYS A 247 -16.03 7.75 -7.61
C LYS A 247 -16.48 7.90 -9.08
N ARG A 248 -17.75 8.24 -9.29
CA ARG A 248 -18.36 8.32 -10.62
C ARG A 248 -17.61 9.27 -11.57
N HIS A 249 -17.09 10.36 -11.05
CA HIS A 249 -16.30 11.32 -11.83
C HIS A 249 -15.09 10.67 -12.56
N LEU A 250 -14.50 9.60 -11.98
CA LEU A 250 -13.41 8.88 -12.66
C LEU A 250 -13.86 8.09 -13.88
N LEU A 251 -15.15 7.70 -13.96
CA LEU A 251 -15.71 7.08 -15.16
C LEU A 251 -15.97 8.13 -16.25
N GLU A 252 -16.28 9.36 -15.86
CA GLU A 252 -16.57 10.45 -16.80
C GLU A 252 -15.31 10.97 -17.47
N THR A 253 -14.17 10.90 -16.75
CA THR A 253 -12.85 11.38 -17.21
C THR A 253 -11.89 10.26 -17.62
N ALA A 254 -12.34 9.01 -17.62
CA ALA A 254 -11.49 7.87 -17.94
C ALA A 254 -11.01 7.92 -19.41
N PRO A 255 -9.75 7.57 -19.69
CA PRO A 255 -9.19 7.54 -21.03
C PRO A 255 -9.65 6.25 -21.75
N TRP A 256 -10.89 6.23 -22.22
CA TRP A 256 -11.52 5.02 -22.76
C TRP A 256 -10.79 4.44 -23.96
N GLU A 257 -10.29 5.27 -24.87
CA GLU A 257 -9.51 4.82 -26.03
C GLU A 257 -8.22 4.06 -25.58
N THR A 258 -7.52 4.58 -24.58
CA THR A 258 -6.36 3.91 -23.99
C THR A 258 -6.74 2.58 -23.34
N LEU A 259 -7.87 2.55 -22.60
CA LEU A 259 -8.37 1.33 -21.96
C LEU A 259 -8.82 0.28 -23.00
N ASP A 260 -9.42 0.67 -24.11
CA ASP A 260 -9.80 -0.24 -25.20
C ASP A 260 -8.56 -0.82 -25.90
N ARG A 261 -7.52 -0.01 -26.13
CA ARG A 261 -6.21 -0.49 -26.63
C ARG A 261 -5.59 -1.49 -25.65
N PHE A 262 -5.62 -1.19 -24.36
CA PHE A 262 -5.13 -2.07 -23.31
C PHE A 262 -5.90 -3.41 -23.27
N GLY A 263 -7.22 -3.38 -23.36
CA GLY A 263 -8.03 -4.58 -23.46
C GLY A 263 -7.73 -5.41 -24.71
N THR A 264 -7.39 -4.78 -25.83
CA THR A 264 -6.95 -5.46 -27.05
C THR A 264 -5.60 -6.13 -26.85
N PHE A 265 -4.62 -5.42 -26.30
CA PHE A 265 -3.31 -5.95 -25.91
C PHE A 265 -3.43 -7.22 -25.05
N CYS A 266 -4.30 -7.19 -24.03
CA CYS A 266 -4.51 -8.34 -23.14
C CYS A 266 -5.12 -9.53 -23.87
N ARG A 267 -6.15 -9.30 -24.70
CA ARG A 267 -6.81 -10.37 -25.48
C ARG A 267 -5.88 -11.07 -26.45
N GLU A 268 -5.02 -10.33 -27.15
CA GLU A 268 -4.05 -10.89 -28.09
C GLU A 268 -3.05 -11.81 -27.42
N ARG A 269 -2.78 -11.60 -26.12
CA ARG A 269 -1.85 -12.42 -25.31
C ARG A 269 -2.55 -13.47 -24.45
N GLY A 270 -3.88 -13.52 -24.48
CA GLY A 270 -4.67 -14.49 -23.70
C GLY A 270 -4.54 -14.31 -22.18
N VAL A 271 -4.31 -13.07 -21.72
CA VAL A 271 -4.15 -12.71 -20.30
C VAL A 271 -5.21 -11.70 -19.87
N THR A 272 -5.49 -11.61 -18.58
CA THR A 272 -6.42 -10.60 -18.06
C THR A 272 -5.72 -9.25 -17.87
N GLU A 273 -6.50 -8.17 -17.90
CA GLU A 273 -6.01 -6.82 -17.61
C GLU A 273 -5.39 -6.72 -16.21
N THR A 274 -5.91 -7.48 -15.26
CA THR A 274 -5.38 -7.53 -13.88
C THR A 274 -4.00 -8.20 -13.85
N ASP A 275 -3.82 -9.30 -14.58
CA ASP A 275 -2.52 -10.00 -14.69
C ASP A 275 -1.47 -9.06 -15.30
N VAL A 276 -1.82 -8.35 -16.36
CA VAL A 276 -0.90 -7.39 -17.01
C VAL A 276 -0.56 -6.26 -16.06
N ALA A 277 -1.56 -5.63 -15.41
CA ALA A 277 -1.34 -4.50 -14.51
C ALA A 277 -0.41 -4.86 -13.33
N PHE A 278 -0.58 -6.03 -12.71
CA PHE A 278 0.28 -6.48 -11.61
C PHE A 278 1.67 -6.87 -12.09
N SER A 279 1.74 -7.68 -13.14
CA SER A 279 3.03 -8.15 -13.68
C SER A 279 3.87 -7.01 -14.23
N TRP A 280 3.24 -5.99 -14.84
CA TRP A 280 3.92 -4.77 -15.26
C TRP A 280 4.53 -4.02 -14.07
N LEU A 281 3.79 -3.83 -12.96
CA LEU A 281 4.34 -3.24 -11.74
C LEU A 281 5.50 -4.09 -11.20
N LEU A 282 5.32 -5.40 -11.12
CA LEU A 282 6.33 -6.33 -10.62
C LEU A 282 7.53 -6.51 -11.55
N SER A 283 7.45 -6.07 -12.81
CA SER A 283 8.62 -5.99 -13.70
C SER A 283 9.62 -4.90 -13.29
N ARG A 284 9.20 -3.96 -12.44
CA ARG A 284 10.07 -2.92 -11.85
C ARG A 284 10.79 -3.48 -10.63
N PRO A 285 12.14 -3.52 -10.60
CA PRO A 285 12.89 -4.15 -9.51
C PRO A 285 12.68 -3.48 -8.14
N GLU A 286 12.30 -2.20 -8.13
CA GLU A 286 12.02 -1.43 -6.91
C GLU A 286 10.67 -1.82 -6.27
N VAL A 287 9.73 -2.37 -7.05
CA VAL A 287 8.42 -2.78 -6.54
C VAL A 287 8.56 -4.06 -5.71
N SER A 288 8.38 -3.95 -4.42
CA SER A 288 8.47 -5.06 -3.48
C SER A 288 7.16 -5.83 -3.34
N SER A 289 6.04 -5.13 -3.29
CA SER A 289 4.71 -5.74 -3.16
C SER A 289 3.64 -4.82 -3.76
N VAL A 290 2.71 -5.38 -4.51
CA VAL A 290 1.55 -4.65 -5.05
C VAL A 290 0.44 -4.66 -4.01
N ILE A 291 0.04 -3.49 -3.49
CA ILE A 291 -0.99 -3.38 -2.46
C ILE A 291 -2.37 -3.29 -3.11
N ALA A 292 -3.08 -4.41 -3.13
CA ALA A 292 -4.37 -4.53 -3.79
C ALA A 292 -5.53 -4.57 -2.79
N GLY A 293 -6.51 -3.70 -2.97
CA GLY A 293 -7.75 -3.70 -2.19
C GLY A 293 -8.75 -4.73 -2.72
N ALA A 294 -9.49 -5.35 -1.80
CA ALA A 294 -10.60 -6.24 -2.12
C ALA A 294 -11.80 -5.95 -1.20
N THR A 295 -12.99 -6.33 -1.63
CA THR A 295 -14.24 -6.27 -0.84
C THR A 295 -14.91 -7.64 -0.73
N ARG A 296 -14.38 -8.66 -1.42
CA ARG A 296 -14.87 -10.05 -1.43
C ARG A 296 -13.71 -11.02 -1.53
N PRO A 297 -13.81 -12.22 -0.91
CA PRO A 297 -12.78 -13.26 -0.93
C PRO A 297 -12.31 -13.66 -2.35
N GLU A 298 -13.21 -13.69 -3.33
CA GLU A 298 -12.88 -14.05 -4.71
C GLU A 298 -11.89 -13.06 -5.32
N GLN A 299 -12.04 -11.77 -5.00
CA GLN A 299 -11.10 -10.74 -5.48
C GLN A 299 -9.71 -10.90 -4.85
N VAL A 300 -9.64 -11.30 -3.59
CA VAL A 300 -8.37 -11.60 -2.92
C VAL A 300 -7.66 -12.74 -3.64
N ARG A 301 -8.36 -13.85 -3.91
CA ARG A 301 -7.80 -15.01 -4.62
C ARG A 301 -7.36 -14.65 -6.04
N ALA A 302 -8.17 -13.86 -6.77
CA ALA A 302 -7.82 -13.39 -8.10
C ALA A 302 -6.56 -12.50 -8.07
N ASN A 303 -6.48 -11.53 -7.14
CA ASN A 303 -5.30 -10.68 -6.97
C ASN A 303 -4.05 -11.50 -6.65
N ALA A 304 -4.17 -12.54 -5.80
CA ALA A 304 -3.07 -13.43 -5.44
C ALA A 304 -2.52 -14.25 -6.62
N GLN A 305 -3.24 -14.36 -7.72
CA GLN A 305 -2.81 -15.07 -8.94
C GLN A 305 -2.32 -14.11 -10.04
N ALA A 306 -2.55 -12.82 -9.93
CA ALA A 306 -2.35 -11.83 -11.00
C ALA A 306 -0.87 -11.47 -11.31
N TRP A 307 0.08 -12.10 -10.65
CA TRP A 307 1.53 -11.87 -10.83
C TRP A 307 2.22 -12.84 -11.80
N THR A 308 1.50 -13.84 -12.33
CA THR A 308 2.08 -14.99 -13.01
C THR A 308 2.48 -14.73 -14.46
N TRP A 309 1.96 -13.68 -15.09
CA TRP A 309 2.38 -13.30 -16.44
C TRP A 309 3.76 -12.64 -16.42
N THR A 310 4.62 -13.02 -17.36
CA THR A 310 5.97 -12.45 -17.50
C THR A 310 6.03 -11.63 -18.79
N PRO A 311 6.06 -10.28 -18.72
CA PRO A 311 6.14 -9.43 -19.90
C PRO A 311 7.49 -9.60 -20.61
N THR A 312 7.46 -9.64 -21.93
CA THR A 312 8.67 -9.51 -22.76
C THR A 312 9.11 -8.05 -22.86
N ALA A 313 10.31 -7.79 -23.36
CA ALA A 313 10.76 -6.42 -23.62
C ALA A 313 9.89 -5.71 -24.68
N GLU A 314 9.27 -6.45 -25.59
CA GLU A 314 8.33 -5.93 -26.59
C GLU A 314 7.01 -5.55 -25.94
N ASP A 315 6.46 -6.41 -25.06
CA ASP A 315 5.25 -6.12 -24.29
C ASP A 315 5.40 -4.83 -23.47
N LEU A 316 6.54 -4.66 -22.79
CA LEU A 316 6.80 -3.45 -22.01
C LEU A 316 6.85 -2.19 -22.87
N ARG A 317 7.44 -2.26 -24.07
CA ARG A 317 7.46 -1.12 -25.00
C ARG A 317 6.06 -0.77 -25.51
N GLU A 318 5.28 -1.77 -25.89
CA GLU A 318 3.90 -1.56 -26.34
C GLU A 318 3.02 -0.98 -25.22
N LEU A 319 3.19 -1.47 -23.96
CA LEU A 319 2.50 -0.87 -22.80
C LEU A 319 2.94 0.58 -22.57
N ASP A 320 4.21 0.94 -22.79
CA ASP A 320 4.68 2.32 -22.70
C ASP A 320 4.09 3.22 -23.81
N GLU A 321 3.79 2.67 -24.99
CA GLU A 321 3.09 3.39 -26.09
C GLU A 321 1.57 3.53 -25.79
N ILE A 322 0.97 2.56 -25.11
CA ILE A 322 -0.44 2.63 -24.70
C ILE A 322 -0.60 3.63 -23.54
N PHE A 323 0.34 3.63 -22.60
CA PHE A 323 0.32 4.45 -21.38
C PHE A 323 1.60 5.31 -21.29
N PRO A 324 1.73 6.38 -22.04
CA PRO A 324 2.91 7.24 -22.01
C PRO A 324 3.06 7.92 -20.62
N VAL A 325 4.33 8.22 -20.25
CA VAL A 325 4.69 8.92 -18.99
C VAL A 325 4.41 10.40 -19.08
#